data_f38d9cbd01738e7d5dde5825309312a1
#
_entry.id   f38d9cbd01738e7d5dde5825309312a1
#
_cell.length_a   1.000
_cell.length_b   1.000
_cell.length_c   1.000
_cell.angle_alpha   90.00
_cell.angle_beta   90.00
_cell.angle_gamma   90.00
#
_symmetry.space_group_name_H-M   'P 1'
#
loop_
_entity.id
_entity.type
_entity.pdbx_description
1 polymer ?
#
loop_
_entity_poly.entity_id
_entity_poly.type
_entity_poly.pdbx_seq_one_letter_code
_entity_poly.pdbx_strand_id
1 'polypeptide(L)'
;MVHALCAAARRGVAVRCLFDAFGAQGLHQAERRRLLEAGVQLHWYNPVRWKQGLRNFHRDHRKLLLVDRQFVFVGGTGATDEFWTPGEQASRWHEAMVEISGPLVADWLQLFERQWLACQARRVAWRPRVPLGVKPLVPMPPAGQGLGRVAFADALQHRDILLSLVRALHGAKQRIWLATPYFLPTWKVRRALRKAASRGVEVRLLLSGRHTDHPPVRFAGQRYYPGLLKAGVQSF
;
A
#
# COMPACT_ATOMS: atom_id res chain seq x y z
N MET A 1 4.63 4.87 -17.72
CA MET A 1 3.34 5.22 -17.06
C MET A 1 2.67 6.42 -17.70
N VAL A 2 3.27 7.64 -17.74
CA VAL A 2 2.64 8.88 -18.28
C VAL A 2 2.04 8.67 -19.66
N HIS A 3 2.79 8.06 -20.58
CA HIS A 3 2.32 7.76 -21.94
C HIS A 3 1.03 6.92 -21.96
N ALA A 4 0.96 5.86 -21.14
CA ALA A 4 -0.22 4.98 -21.07
C ALA A 4 -1.46 5.72 -20.55
N LEU A 5 -1.30 6.56 -19.51
CA LEU A 5 -2.40 7.38 -18.96
C LEU A 5 -2.90 8.41 -19.98
N CYS A 6 -2.00 9.09 -20.68
CA CYS A 6 -2.37 10.01 -21.75
C CYS A 6 -3.10 9.30 -22.91
N ALA A 7 -2.61 8.12 -23.30
CA ALA A 7 -3.24 7.33 -24.36
C ALA A 7 -4.65 6.86 -23.96
N ALA A 8 -4.85 6.46 -22.70
CA ALA A 8 -6.18 6.11 -22.19
C ALA A 8 -7.13 7.31 -22.21
N ALA A 9 -6.69 8.46 -21.69
CA ALA A 9 -7.51 9.67 -21.67
C ALA A 9 -7.92 10.13 -23.09
N ARG A 10 -6.98 10.08 -24.07
CA ARG A 10 -7.28 10.41 -25.48
C ARG A 10 -8.28 9.46 -26.13
N ARG A 11 -8.40 8.22 -25.64
CA ARG A 11 -9.45 7.28 -26.09
C ARG A 11 -10.81 7.51 -25.39
N GLY A 12 -10.93 8.56 -24.57
CA GLY A 12 -12.16 8.90 -23.85
C GLY A 12 -12.31 8.24 -22.47
N VAL A 13 -11.28 7.55 -21.98
CA VAL A 13 -11.30 6.98 -20.63
C VAL A 13 -11.18 8.11 -19.60
N ALA A 14 -12.05 8.13 -18.60
CA ALA A 14 -11.97 9.06 -17.48
C ALA A 14 -10.79 8.67 -16.56
N VAL A 15 -9.64 9.32 -16.75
CA VAL A 15 -8.42 9.05 -15.98
C VAL A 15 -8.28 10.03 -14.83
N ARG A 16 -8.18 9.51 -13.61
CA ARG A 16 -7.98 10.29 -12.38
C ARG A 16 -6.72 9.81 -11.65
N CYS A 17 -5.81 10.72 -11.39
CA CYS A 17 -4.56 10.44 -10.70
C CYS A 17 -4.48 11.22 -9.40
N LEU A 18 -4.28 10.52 -8.30
CA LEU A 18 -4.01 11.08 -6.99
C LEU A 18 -2.58 10.71 -6.58
N PHE A 19 -1.72 11.71 -6.52
CA PHE A 19 -0.32 11.51 -6.18
C PHE A 19 -0.01 12.10 -4.81
N ASP A 20 0.78 11.39 -4.00
CA ASP A 20 1.40 12.00 -2.84
C ASP A 20 2.38 13.09 -3.30
N ALA A 21 2.22 14.31 -2.78
CA ALA A 21 2.98 15.45 -3.27
C ALA A 21 4.49 15.36 -2.99
N PHE A 22 4.89 14.59 -1.96
CA PHE A 22 6.30 14.33 -1.66
C PHE A 22 6.83 13.17 -2.51
N GLY A 23 6.09 12.06 -2.55
CA GLY A 23 6.50 10.87 -3.29
C GLY A 23 6.55 11.05 -4.79
N ALA A 24 5.79 12.00 -5.34
CA ALA A 24 5.75 12.27 -6.77
C ALA A 24 6.59 13.50 -7.21
N GLN A 25 7.61 13.87 -6.46
CA GLN A 25 8.52 14.97 -6.85
C GLN A 25 9.27 14.68 -8.15
N GLY A 26 9.53 13.40 -8.45
CA GLY A 26 10.14 12.96 -9.70
C GLY A 26 9.26 13.15 -10.94
N LEU A 27 7.97 13.40 -10.81
CA LEU A 27 7.10 13.71 -11.92
C LEU A 27 7.34 15.18 -12.35
N HIS A 28 8.11 15.35 -13.42
CA HIS A 28 8.53 16.67 -13.90
C HIS A 28 7.36 17.51 -14.44
N GLN A 29 7.54 18.83 -14.44
CA GLN A 29 6.48 19.76 -14.86
C GLN A 29 6.00 19.51 -16.32
N ALA A 30 6.90 19.12 -17.20
CA ALA A 30 6.55 18.78 -18.58
C ALA A 30 5.58 17.58 -18.65
N GLU A 31 5.81 16.54 -17.84
CA GLU A 31 4.95 15.36 -17.77
C GLU A 31 3.59 15.68 -17.15
N ARG A 32 3.57 16.52 -16.11
CA ARG A 32 2.32 17.03 -15.52
C ARG A 32 1.48 17.78 -16.56
N ARG A 33 2.11 18.64 -17.36
CA ARG A 33 1.45 19.36 -18.44
C ARG A 33 0.87 18.39 -19.47
N ARG A 34 1.66 17.41 -19.92
CA ARG A 34 1.21 16.39 -20.88
C ARG A 34 -0.02 15.60 -20.38
N LEU A 35 -0.05 15.25 -19.10
CA LEU A 35 -1.20 14.57 -18.49
C LEU A 35 -2.44 15.45 -18.50
N LEU A 36 -2.33 16.72 -18.10
CA LEU A 36 -3.44 17.67 -18.07
C LEU A 36 -3.97 17.96 -19.48
N GLU A 37 -3.08 18.19 -20.46
CA GLU A 37 -3.43 18.41 -21.87
C GLU A 37 -4.13 17.21 -22.52
N ALA A 38 -3.81 16.00 -22.04
CA ALA A 38 -4.50 14.78 -22.45
C ALA A 38 -5.87 14.58 -21.80
N GLY A 39 -6.29 15.46 -20.86
CA GLY A 39 -7.56 15.35 -20.14
C GLY A 39 -7.52 14.53 -18.85
N VAL A 40 -6.32 14.18 -18.35
CA VAL A 40 -6.16 13.48 -17.08
C VAL A 40 -6.43 14.45 -15.93
N GLN A 41 -7.27 14.05 -14.99
CA GLN A 41 -7.52 14.80 -13.78
C GLN A 41 -6.44 14.49 -12.72
N LEU A 42 -5.74 15.51 -12.22
CA LEU A 42 -4.67 15.36 -11.26
C LEU A 42 -5.01 16.01 -9.93
N HIS A 43 -4.82 15.28 -8.83
CA HIS A 43 -4.83 15.82 -7.48
C HIS A 43 -3.57 15.45 -6.71
N TRP A 44 -3.20 16.31 -5.79
CA TRP A 44 -2.03 16.14 -4.95
C TRP A 44 -2.44 15.92 -3.51
N TYR A 45 -2.05 14.78 -2.96
CA TYR A 45 -2.23 14.52 -1.53
C TYR A 45 -1.18 15.29 -0.73
N ASN A 46 -1.63 16.02 0.24
CA ASN A 46 -0.84 16.75 1.23
C ASN A 46 0.39 17.49 0.66
N PRO A 47 0.19 18.51 -0.20
CA PRO A 47 1.28 19.36 -0.65
C PRO A 47 2.06 19.94 0.53
N VAL A 48 3.39 19.94 0.45
CA VAL A 48 4.26 20.46 1.51
C VAL A 48 4.03 21.97 1.69
N ARG A 49 3.76 22.39 2.91
CA ARG A 49 3.51 23.80 3.28
C ARG A 49 4.21 24.12 4.60
N TRP A 50 4.96 25.20 4.64
CA TRP A 50 5.66 25.65 5.85
C TRP A 50 4.75 25.74 7.08
N LYS A 51 3.54 26.25 6.93
CA LYS A 51 2.57 26.43 8.01
C LYS A 51 1.98 25.13 8.57
N GLN A 52 2.24 23.99 7.95
CA GLN A 52 1.64 22.71 8.35
C GLN A 52 2.48 21.95 9.39
N GLY A 53 3.74 22.35 9.65
CA GLY A 53 4.58 21.69 10.63
C GLY A 53 4.60 20.16 10.49
N LEU A 54 4.33 19.45 11.57
CA LEU A 54 4.31 17.98 11.60
C LEU A 54 3.27 17.33 10.65
N ARG A 55 2.26 18.06 10.21
CA ARG A 55 1.27 17.54 9.24
C ARG A 55 1.90 17.24 7.87
N ASN A 56 3.04 17.86 7.55
CA ASN A 56 3.79 17.55 6.34
C ASN A 56 4.32 16.10 6.31
N PHE A 57 4.40 15.40 7.44
CA PHE A 57 4.83 14.00 7.51
C PHE A 57 3.72 13.00 7.21
N HIS A 58 2.47 13.45 7.11
CA HIS A 58 1.37 12.59 6.70
C HIS A 58 1.47 12.33 5.20
N ARG A 59 1.80 11.09 4.82
CA ARG A 59 1.98 10.69 3.42
C ARG A 59 1.04 9.56 3.04
N ASP A 60 0.63 9.54 1.79
CA ASP A 60 -0.13 8.43 1.22
C ASP A 60 0.83 7.50 0.46
N HIS A 61 1.12 6.36 1.05
CA HIS A 61 2.06 5.38 0.50
C HIS A 61 1.35 4.25 -0.26
N ARG A 62 0.05 4.33 -0.44
CA ARG A 62 -0.73 3.32 -1.15
C ARG A 62 -0.41 3.34 -2.64
N LYS A 63 -0.18 2.16 -3.20
CA LYS A 63 -0.07 1.93 -4.63
C LYS A 63 -1.34 1.21 -5.05
N LEU A 64 -2.23 1.93 -5.73
CA LEU A 64 -3.57 1.50 -6.06
C LEU A 64 -3.89 1.90 -7.50
N LEU A 65 -4.26 0.94 -8.32
CA LEU A 65 -4.81 1.16 -9.64
C LEU A 65 -6.20 0.54 -9.72
N LEU A 66 -7.19 1.34 -10.08
CA LEU A 66 -8.57 0.91 -10.30
C LEU A 66 -8.88 1.02 -11.78
N VAL A 67 -9.38 -0.05 -12.37
CA VAL A 67 -9.73 -0.11 -13.80
C VAL A 67 -11.19 -0.49 -13.93
N ASP A 68 -11.96 0.37 -14.63
CA ASP A 68 -13.35 0.19 -15.02
C ASP A 68 -14.30 -0.22 -13.89
N ARG A 69 -13.92 0.06 -12.61
CA ARG A 69 -14.63 -0.39 -11.41
C ARG A 69 -14.77 -1.92 -11.30
N GLN A 70 -14.00 -2.66 -12.07
CA GLN A 70 -14.03 -4.13 -12.14
C GLN A 70 -12.79 -4.76 -11.56
N PHE A 71 -11.64 -4.09 -11.71
CA PHE A 71 -10.35 -4.59 -11.28
C PHE A 71 -9.63 -3.59 -10.38
N VAL A 72 -8.95 -4.13 -9.39
CA VAL A 72 -8.06 -3.39 -8.51
C VAL A 72 -6.71 -4.07 -8.50
N PHE A 73 -5.66 -3.30 -8.71
CA PHE A 73 -4.28 -3.72 -8.51
C PHE A 73 -3.73 -2.98 -7.30
N VAL A 74 -3.27 -3.72 -6.30
CA VAL A 74 -2.72 -3.17 -5.05
C VAL A 74 -1.48 -3.94 -4.62
N GLY A 75 -0.47 -3.23 -4.15
CA GLY A 75 0.77 -3.86 -3.72
C GLY A 75 1.89 -2.86 -3.41
N GLY A 76 3.12 -3.31 -3.51
CA GLY A 76 4.30 -2.51 -3.20
C GLY A 76 4.89 -1.77 -4.39
N THR A 77 4.58 -2.19 -5.63
CA THR A 77 5.17 -1.62 -6.85
C THR A 77 4.82 -0.15 -7.01
N GLY A 78 5.83 0.70 -7.02
CA GLY A 78 5.69 2.12 -7.36
C GLY A 78 5.56 2.34 -8.87
N ALA A 79 5.19 3.56 -9.25
CA ALA A 79 5.09 3.96 -10.65
C ALA A 79 6.41 4.60 -11.14
N THR A 80 7.54 3.98 -10.81
CA THR A 80 8.90 4.43 -11.16
C THR A 80 9.60 3.37 -12.00
N ASP A 81 10.62 3.77 -12.74
CA ASP A 81 11.37 2.88 -13.63
C ASP A 81 12.16 1.81 -12.88
N GLU A 82 12.39 1.98 -11.57
CA GLU A 82 13.03 1.00 -10.69
C GLU A 82 12.32 -0.36 -10.68
N PHE A 83 11.02 -0.38 -10.96
CA PHE A 83 10.20 -1.60 -11.05
C PHE A 83 10.02 -2.10 -12.48
N TRP A 84 10.57 -1.38 -13.46
CA TRP A 84 10.44 -1.69 -14.88
C TRP A 84 11.81 -1.67 -15.55
N THR A 85 12.59 -2.71 -15.35
CA THR A 85 13.87 -2.87 -16.06
C THR A 85 13.79 -4.14 -16.92
N PRO A 86 13.70 -4.02 -18.24
CA PRO A 86 13.78 -5.19 -19.11
C PRO A 86 15.20 -5.76 -19.12
N GLY A 87 15.33 -7.08 -19.01
CA GLY A 87 16.60 -7.80 -19.13
C GLY A 87 17.22 -8.26 -17.81
N GLU A 88 18.44 -8.79 -17.88
CA GLU A 88 19.16 -9.39 -16.74
C GLU A 88 19.57 -8.41 -15.64
N GLN A 89 19.54 -7.11 -15.88
CA GLN A 89 19.68 -6.06 -14.88
C GLN A 89 18.34 -5.70 -14.23
N ALA A 90 17.35 -6.57 -14.37
CA ALA A 90 16.07 -6.39 -13.69
C ALA A 90 16.27 -6.00 -12.23
N SER A 91 15.56 -5.01 -11.82
CA SER A 91 15.55 -4.41 -10.49
C SER A 91 15.84 -5.45 -9.39
N ARG A 92 16.76 -5.14 -8.53
CA ARG A 92 17.03 -5.95 -7.31
C ARG A 92 15.87 -5.92 -6.32
N TRP A 93 14.80 -5.18 -6.64
CA TRP A 93 13.57 -5.12 -5.86
C TRP A 93 12.62 -6.23 -6.25
N HIS A 94 12.21 -7.01 -5.27
CA HIS A 94 11.16 -8.00 -5.42
C HIS A 94 9.89 -7.47 -4.79
N GLU A 95 8.89 -7.20 -5.63
CA GLU A 95 7.60 -6.66 -5.20
C GLU A 95 6.46 -7.58 -5.58
N ALA A 96 5.39 -7.53 -4.81
CA ALA A 96 4.17 -8.26 -5.09
C ALA A 96 3.01 -7.30 -5.33
N MET A 97 2.27 -7.57 -6.41
CA MET A 97 0.99 -6.93 -6.71
C MET A 97 -0.11 -7.97 -6.66
N VAL A 98 -1.26 -7.59 -6.14
CA VAL A 98 -2.46 -8.43 -6.12
C VAL A 98 -3.50 -7.81 -7.02
N GLU A 99 -4.01 -8.59 -7.97
CA GLU A 99 -5.20 -8.26 -8.73
C GLU A 99 -6.43 -8.75 -7.97
N ILE A 100 -7.43 -7.88 -7.85
CA ILE A 100 -8.68 -8.14 -7.15
C ILE A 100 -9.83 -7.84 -8.10
N SER A 101 -10.77 -8.77 -8.19
CA SER A 101 -12.05 -8.61 -8.88
C SER A 101 -13.21 -9.01 -7.96
N GLY A 102 -14.44 -8.70 -8.36
CA GLY A 102 -15.64 -9.03 -7.58
C GLY A 102 -15.99 -7.96 -6.51
N PRO A 103 -16.83 -8.31 -5.52
CA PRO A 103 -17.46 -7.33 -4.61
C PRO A 103 -16.48 -6.45 -3.84
N LEU A 104 -15.27 -6.95 -3.55
CA LEU A 104 -14.25 -6.23 -2.80
C LEU A 104 -13.73 -4.98 -3.53
N VAL A 105 -13.90 -4.90 -4.85
CA VAL A 105 -13.55 -3.73 -5.66
C VAL A 105 -14.31 -2.48 -5.19
N ALA A 106 -15.55 -2.65 -4.71
CA ALA A 106 -16.37 -1.55 -4.20
C ALA A 106 -15.72 -0.87 -2.98
N ASP A 107 -15.13 -1.64 -2.06
CA ASP A 107 -14.47 -1.11 -0.88
C ASP A 107 -13.22 -0.30 -1.24
N TRP A 108 -12.44 -0.80 -2.20
CA TRP A 108 -11.26 -0.09 -2.72
C TRP A 108 -11.63 1.20 -3.45
N LEU A 109 -12.69 1.15 -4.26
CA LEU A 109 -13.19 2.33 -4.95
C LEU A 109 -13.69 3.37 -3.94
N GLN A 110 -14.42 2.96 -2.91
CA GLN A 110 -14.85 3.85 -1.84
C GLN A 110 -13.68 4.52 -1.13
N LEU A 111 -12.60 3.76 -0.88
CA LEU A 111 -11.38 4.30 -0.29
C LEU A 111 -10.74 5.38 -1.18
N PHE A 112 -10.66 5.13 -2.49
CA PHE A 112 -10.15 6.10 -3.46
C PHE A 112 -11.02 7.35 -3.53
N GLU A 113 -12.34 7.19 -3.69
CA GLU A 113 -13.29 8.31 -3.80
C GLU A 113 -13.24 9.22 -2.56
N ARG A 114 -13.19 8.65 -1.37
CA ARG A 114 -13.05 9.42 -0.13
C ARG A 114 -11.80 10.28 -0.13
N GLN A 115 -10.67 9.71 -0.57
CA GLN A 115 -9.41 10.42 -0.63
C GLN A 115 -9.39 11.48 -1.72
N TRP A 116 -10.00 11.17 -2.88
CA TRP A 116 -10.16 12.09 -3.99
C TRP A 116 -10.96 13.33 -3.60
N LEU A 117 -12.13 13.14 -3.01
CA LEU A 117 -12.99 14.24 -2.54
C LEU A 117 -12.33 15.08 -1.45
N ALA A 118 -11.59 14.45 -0.55
CA ALA A 118 -10.82 15.18 0.48
C ALA A 118 -9.76 16.10 -0.14
N CYS A 119 -9.09 15.66 -1.20
CA CYS A 119 -8.10 16.47 -1.92
C CYS A 119 -8.75 17.60 -2.72
N GLN A 120 -9.88 17.36 -3.37
CA GLN A 120 -10.66 18.39 -4.08
C GLN A 120 -11.09 19.53 -3.12
N ALA A 121 -11.57 19.18 -1.95
CA ALA A 121 -12.02 20.16 -0.94
C ALA A 121 -10.86 20.92 -0.27
N ARG A 122 -9.60 20.71 -0.72
CA ARG A 122 -8.38 21.21 -0.07
C ARG A 122 -8.32 20.94 1.44
N ARG A 123 -9.09 19.98 1.88
CA ARG A 123 -9.10 19.50 3.25
C ARG A 123 -8.09 18.36 3.33
N VAL A 124 -6.95 18.61 3.92
CA VAL A 124 -6.12 17.52 4.42
C VAL A 124 -7.01 16.74 5.38
N ALA A 125 -7.35 15.52 5.03
CA ALA A 125 -8.30 14.72 5.77
C ALA A 125 -7.68 14.27 7.09
N TRP A 126 -7.50 15.20 8.02
CA TRP A 126 -7.22 14.90 9.42
C TRP A 126 -8.34 14.07 10.07
N ARG A 127 -9.57 14.22 9.59
CA ARG A 127 -10.72 13.38 9.90
C ARG A 127 -11.58 13.32 8.64
N PRO A 128 -11.62 12.23 7.93
CA PRO A 128 -12.56 12.05 6.86
C PRO A 128 -13.96 11.81 7.44
N ARG A 129 -14.58 12.83 8.01
CA ARG A 129 -16.02 12.94 8.07
C ARG A 129 -16.49 13.47 6.71
N VAL A 130 -16.10 12.80 5.64
CA VAL A 130 -16.78 12.96 4.38
C VAL A 130 -18.04 12.12 4.53
N PRO A 131 -19.24 12.70 4.39
CA PRO A 131 -20.45 11.91 4.31
C PRO A 131 -20.23 10.85 3.24
N LEU A 132 -20.60 9.63 3.52
CA LEU A 132 -20.55 8.50 2.60
C LEU A 132 -21.57 8.69 1.47
N GLY A 133 -21.42 9.78 0.70
CA GLY A 133 -22.23 10.07 -0.48
C GLY A 133 -21.73 9.37 -1.74
N VAL A 134 -20.88 8.36 -1.58
CA VAL A 134 -20.56 7.46 -2.69
C VAL A 134 -21.81 6.65 -2.94
N LYS A 135 -22.47 6.88 -4.10
CA LYS A 135 -23.59 6.05 -4.52
C LYS A 135 -23.22 4.59 -4.35
N PRO A 136 -24.12 3.75 -3.77
CA PRO A 136 -23.85 2.32 -3.71
C PRO A 136 -23.49 1.86 -5.13
N LEU A 137 -22.32 1.25 -5.23
CA LEU A 137 -21.92 0.62 -6.49
C LEU A 137 -22.86 -0.56 -6.71
N VAL A 138 -23.21 -0.78 -7.96
CA VAL A 138 -23.91 -1.99 -8.35
C VAL A 138 -23.12 -3.17 -7.78
N PRO A 139 -23.72 -4.05 -6.98
CA PRO A 139 -23.02 -5.18 -6.43
C PRO A 139 -22.42 -6.00 -7.55
N MET A 140 -21.11 -6.16 -7.53
CA MET A 140 -20.45 -7.05 -8.49
C MET A 140 -20.66 -8.50 -8.06
N PRO A 141 -20.91 -9.40 -9.00
CA PRO A 141 -21.01 -10.82 -8.68
C PRO A 141 -19.69 -11.34 -8.09
N PRO A 142 -19.74 -12.37 -7.23
CA PRO A 142 -18.52 -13.04 -6.78
C PRO A 142 -17.67 -13.50 -7.97
N ALA A 143 -16.38 -13.20 -7.95
CA ALA A 143 -15.44 -13.56 -9.02
C ALA A 143 -14.53 -14.74 -8.64
N GLY A 144 -14.85 -15.44 -7.54
CA GLY A 144 -14.08 -16.57 -7.02
C GLY A 144 -14.53 -16.96 -5.62
N GLN A 145 -13.77 -17.88 -5.00
CA GLN A 145 -14.05 -18.37 -3.64
C GLN A 145 -13.19 -17.69 -2.55
N GLY A 146 -12.29 -16.80 -2.93
CA GLY A 146 -11.43 -16.08 -1.99
C GLY A 146 -12.23 -15.10 -1.14
N LEU A 147 -12.01 -15.14 0.17
CA LEU A 147 -12.54 -14.13 1.08
C LEU A 147 -11.48 -13.05 1.32
N GLY A 148 -11.88 -11.79 1.17
CA GLY A 148 -11.00 -10.66 1.38
C GLY A 148 -11.67 -9.54 2.18
N ARG A 149 -10.84 -8.70 2.79
CA ARG A 149 -11.28 -7.50 3.48
C ARG A 149 -10.26 -6.39 3.24
N VAL A 150 -10.72 -5.20 2.92
CA VAL A 150 -9.85 -4.03 2.89
C VAL A 150 -9.51 -3.63 4.33
N ALA A 151 -8.22 -3.58 4.62
CA ALA A 151 -7.69 -2.97 5.83
C ALA A 151 -6.77 -1.83 5.41
N PHE A 152 -7.01 -0.64 5.92
CA PHE A 152 -6.18 0.51 5.59
C PHE A 152 -5.65 1.18 6.85
N ALA A 153 -4.53 1.86 6.71
CA ALA A 153 -3.99 2.73 7.73
C ALA A 153 -3.87 4.14 7.17
N ASP A 154 -4.16 5.11 8.01
CA ASP A 154 -3.74 6.49 7.83
C ASP A 154 -2.80 6.88 8.97
N ALA A 155 -2.30 8.11 8.96
CA ALA A 155 -1.34 8.58 9.96
C ALA A 155 -1.87 8.52 11.42
N LEU A 156 -3.17 8.33 11.60
CA LEU A 156 -3.84 8.28 12.91
C LEU A 156 -4.46 6.91 13.22
N GLN A 157 -4.72 6.08 12.21
CA GLN A 157 -5.47 4.83 12.34
C GLN A 157 -4.74 3.66 11.68
N HIS A 158 -3.69 3.15 12.33
CA HIS A 158 -3.01 1.91 11.90
C HIS A 158 -3.47 0.67 12.66
N ARG A 159 -4.51 0.80 13.50
CA ARG A 159 -4.98 -0.33 14.31
C ARG A 159 -5.55 -1.48 13.50
N ASP A 160 -6.23 -1.17 12.38
CA ASP A 160 -6.90 -2.20 11.58
C ASP A 160 -5.92 -3.20 10.96
N ILE A 161 -4.85 -2.71 10.34
CA ILE A 161 -3.82 -3.58 9.76
C ILE A 161 -3.16 -4.40 10.85
N LEU A 162 -2.76 -3.75 11.96
CA LEU A 162 -2.12 -4.43 13.07
C LEU A 162 -3.02 -5.50 13.70
N LEU A 163 -4.29 -5.19 13.93
CA LEU A 163 -5.25 -6.14 14.51
C LEU A 163 -5.51 -7.31 13.55
N SER A 164 -5.64 -7.05 12.25
CA SER A 164 -5.81 -8.08 11.24
C SER A 164 -4.61 -9.03 11.20
N LEU A 165 -3.40 -8.46 11.17
CA LEU A 165 -2.16 -9.23 11.21
C LEU A 165 -2.09 -10.09 12.48
N VAL A 166 -2.29 -9.52 13.65
CA VAL A 166 -2.21 -10.25 14.93
C VAL A 166 -3.27 -11.35 15.01
N ARG A 167 -4.48 -11.12 14.51
CA ARG A 167 -5.53 -12.15 14.43
C ARG A 167 -5.11 -13.31 13.52
N ALA A 168 -4.57 -13.00 12.33
CA ALA A 168 -4.07 -14.01 11.40
C ALA A 168 -2.95 -14.86 12.02
N LEU A 169 -1.98 -14.21 12.69
CA LEU A 169 -0.89 -14.90 13.39
C LEU A 169 -1.39 -15.81 14.52
N HIS A 170 -2.42 -15.39 15.28
CA HIS A 170 -3.01 -16.22 16.31
C HIS A 170 -3.83 -17.38 15.74
N GLY A 171 -4.52 -17.17 14.61
CA GLY A 171 -5.36 -18.17 13.97
C GLY A 171 -4.59 -19.20 13.14
N ALA A 172 -3.32 -18.95 12.81
CA ALA A 172 -2.51 -19.83 11.99
C ALA A 172 -2.35 -21.23 12.64
N LYS A 173 -2.54 -22.28 11.83
CA LYS A 173 -2.48 -23.68 12.26
C LYS A 173 -1.26 -24.43 11.71
N GLN A 174 -0.80 -24.10 10.51
CA GLN A 174 0.26 -24.84 9.82
C GLN A 174 1.52 -24.02 9.60
N ARG A 175 1.39 -22.83 8.97
CA ARG A 175 2.54 -22.02 8.56
C ARG A 175 2.25 -20.52 8.55
N ILE A 176 3.27 -19.76 8.81
CA ILE A 176 3.33 -18.31 8.69
C ILE A 176 4.57 -17.97 7.88
N TRP A 177 4.40 -17.39 6.70
CA TRP A 177 5.47 -16.86 5.87
C TRP A 177 5.29 -15.36 5.76
N LEU A 178 6.25 -14.62 6.26
CA LEU A 178 6.21 -13.16 6.30
C LEU A 178 7.46 -12.61 5.60
N ALA A 179 7.26 -11.87 4.52
CA ALA A 179 8.30 -11.11 3.84
C ALA A 179 8.11 -9.62 4.12
N THR A 180 9.17 -8.95 4.54
CA THR A 180 9.14 -7.50 4.78
C THR A 180 10.53 -6.90 4.72
N PRO A 181 10.72 -5.75 4.03
CA PRO A 181 12.01 -5.06 4.04
C PRO A 181 12.30 -4.39 5.38
N TYR A 182 11.27 -4.01 6.15
CA TYR A 182 11.40 -3.23 7.38
C TYR A 182 10.83 -3.97 8.58
N PHE A 183 11.66 -4.77 9.22
CA PHE A 183 11.22 -5.59 10.34
C PHE A 183 11.40 -4.86 11.68
N LEU A 184 10.44 -3.99 12.02
CA LEU A 184 10.32 -3.35 13.33
C LEU A 184 9.00 -3.77 14.01
N PRO A 185 8.86 -5.04 14.39
CA PRO A 185 7.61 -5.57 14.89
C PRO A 185 7.26 -5.00 16.26
N THR A 186 6.00 -4.64 16.45
CA THR A 186 5.48 -4.27 17.77
C THR A 186 5.59 -5.46 18.74
N TRP A 187 5.49 -5.18 20.04
CA TRP A 187 5.47 -6.25 21.05
C TRP A 187 4.36 -7.29 20.78
N LYS A 188 3.18 -6.85 20.36
CA LYS A 188 2.06 -7.75 20.04
C LYS A 188 2.38 -8.71 18.89
N VAL A 189 3.00 -8.23 17.83
CA VAL A 189 3.42 -9.06 16.69
C VAL A 189 4.50 -10.05 17.11
N ARG A 190 5.55 -9.60 17.82
CA ARG A 190 6.61 -10.50 18.33
C ARG A 190 6.05 -11.61 19.22
N ARG A 191 5.14 -11.25 20.13
CA ARG A 191 4.49 -12.23 21.00
C ARG A 191 3.66 -13.23 20.20
N ALA A 192 2.91 -12.76 19.18
CA ALA A 192 2.09 -13.62 18.33
C ALA A 192 2.94 -14.61 17.51
N LEU A 193 4.04 -14.15 16.90
CA LEU A 193 4.98 -15.01 16.18
C LEU A 193 5.60 -16.08 17.08
N ARG A 194 6.11 -15.71 18.26
CA ARG A 194 6.67 -16.67 19.23
C ARG A 194 5.63 -17.69 19.67
N LYS A 195 4.41 -17.24 20.00
CA LYS A 195 3.33 -18.15 20.39
C LYS A 195 2.91 -19.09 19.24
N ALA A 196 2.93 -18.62 17.99
CA ALA A 196 2.65 -19.49 16.85
C ALA A 196 3.72 -20.58 16.72
N ALA A 197 5.01 -20.22 16.76
CA ALA A 197 6.10 -21.18 16.75
C ALA A 197 6.02 -22.20 17.91
N SER A 198 5.73 -21.72 19.15
CA SER A 198 5.56 -22.60 20.30
C SER A 198 4.37 -23.57 20.21
N ARG A 199 3.40 -23.30 19.32
CA ARG A 199 2.29 -24.22 19.00
C ARG A 199 2.64 -25.23 17.89
N GLY A 200 3.88 -25.22 17.37
CA GLY A 200 4.31 -26.06 16.27
C GLY A 200 3.97 -25.50 14.87
N VAL A 201 3.53 -24.25 14.78
CA VAL A 201 3.34 -23.58 13.50
C VAL A 201 4.70 -23.25 12.89
N GLU A 202 4.90 -23.63 11.63
CA GLU A 202 6.11 -23.25 10.88
C GLU A 202 6.11 -21.74 10.65
N VAL A 203 7.08 -21.04 11.22
CA VAL A 203 7.20 -19.58 11.06
C VAL A 203 8.49 -19.22 10.34
N ARG A 204 8.35 -18.66 9.12
CA ARG A 204 9.47 -18.18 8.32
C ARG A 204 9.39 -16.68 8.09
N LEU A 205 10.50 -15.99 8.31
CA LEU A 205 10.65 -14.56 8.05
C LEU A 205 11.68 -14.35 6.95
N LEU A 206 11.28 -13.72 5.85
CA LEU A 206 12.18 -13.22 4.82
C LEU A 206 12.41 -11.74 5.05
N LEU A 207 13.65 -11.37 5.36
CA LEU A 207 14.02 -10.03 5.79
C LEU A 207 15.08 -9.44 4.88
N SER A 208 15.23 -8.11 4.89
CA SER A 208 16.28 -7.45 4.12
C SER A 208 17.67 -7.87 4.57
N GLY A 209 18.50 -8.29 3.62
CA GLY A 209 19.90 -8.59 3.80
C GLY A 209 20.77 -7.33 4.00
N ARG A 210 22.05 -7.43 3.61
CA ARG A 210 23.01 -6.31 3.74
C ARG A 210 22.67 -5.13 2.84
N HIS A 211 22.07 -5.40 1.68
CA HIS A 211 21.63 -4.39 0.72
C HIS A 211 20.19 -3.96 1.07
N THR A 212 20.04 -2.81 1.68
CA THR A 212 18.76 -2.21 2.07
C THR A 212 18.85 -0.70 1.88
N ASP A 213 17.73 -0.09 1.51
CA ASP A 213 17.57 1.36 1.39
C ASP A 213 17.55 2.09 2.75
N HIS A 214 17.25 1.34 3.84
CA HIS A 214 17.20 1.88 5.20
C HIS A 214 18.05 1.09 6.21
N PRO A 215 19.40 1.20 6.16
CA PRO A 215 20.31 0.49 7.08
C PRO A 215 19.97 0.66 8.58
N PRO A 216 19.59 1.86 9.07
CA PRO A 216 19.22 2.03 10.47
C PRO A 216 18.01 1.18 10.92
N VAL A 217 17.03 1.01 10.03
CA VAL A 217 15.85 0.19 10.30
C VAL A 217 16.24 -1.28 10.43
N ARG A 218 17.07 -1.78 9.52
CA ARG A 218 17.61 -3.13 9.58
C ARG A 218 18.36 -3.36 10.89
N PHE A 219 19.28 -2.46 11.23
CA PHE A 219 20.07 -2.56 12.48
C PHE A 219 19.17 -2.59 13.72
N ALA A 220 18.17 -1.71 13.80
CA ALA A 220 17.22 -1.68 14.90
C ALA A 220 16.36 -2.96 14.97
N GLY A 221 16.07 -3.60 13.83
CA GLY A 221 15.32 -4.85 13.77
C GLY A 221 16.08 -6.07 14.31
N GLN A 222 17.40 -6.10 14.12
CA GLN A 222 18.25 -7.24 14.51
C GLN A 222 18.17 -7.57 16.01
N ARG A 223 17.92 -6.59 16.85
CA ARG A 223 17.76 -6.80 18.32
C ARG A 223 16.63 -7.77 18.67
N TYR A 224 15.68 -8.00 17.78
CA TYR A 224 14.55 -8.89 18.02
C TYR A 224 14.80 -10.34 17.58
N TYR A 225 15.85 -10.58 16.74
CA TYR A 225 16.12 -11.88 16.16
C TYR A 225 16.41 -12.96 17.22
N PRO A 226 17.28 -12.73 18.24
CA PRO A 226 17.61 -13.79 19.19
C PRO A 226 16.37 -14.35 19.89
N GLY A 227 15.44 -13.48 20.29
CA GLY A 227 14.22 -13.91 20.98
C GLY A 227 13.20 -14.63 20.08
N LEU A 228 13.25 -14.40 18.77
CA LEU A 228 12.41 -15.10 17.78
C LEU A 228 13.04 -16.44 17.41
N LEU A 229 14.34 -16.49 17.14
CA LEU A 229 15.09 -17.71 16.83
C LEU A 229 15.01 -18.72 17.96
N LYS A 230 15.18 -18.25 19.22
CA LYS A 230 15.02 -19.11 20.42
C LYS A 230 13.61 -19.73 20.52
N ALA A 231 12.60 -19.07 19.98
CA ALA A 231 11.23 -19.58 19.96
C ALA A 231 10.92 -20.49 18.75
N GLY A 232 11.90 -20.81 17.91
CA GLY A 232 11.74 -21.67 16.73
C GLY A 232 11.30 -20.93 15.45
N VAL A 233 11.34 -19.59 15.43
CA VAL A 233 11.10 -18.82 14.22
C VAL A 233 12.36 -18.88 13.34
N GLN A 234 12.20 -19.18 12.06
CA GLN A 234 13.27 -19.20 11.06
C GLN A 234 13.36 -17.83 10.38
N SER A 235 14.58 -17.31 10.18
CA SER A 235 14.81 -16.05 9.44
C SER A 235 15.82 -16.26 8.32
N PHE A 236 15.56 -15.66 7.17
CA PHE A 236 16.35 -15.74 5.94
C PHE A 236 16.66 -14.34 5.42
#